data_91e4d782a123217acb34fe738e324fa4
#
_entry.id   91e4d782a123217acb34fe738e324fa4
#
_cell.length_a   1.000
_cell.length_b   1.000
_cell.length_c   1.000
_cell.angle_alpha   90.00
_cell.angle_beta   90.00
_cell.angle_gamma   90.00
#
_symmetry.space_group_name_H-M   'P 1'
#
loop_
_entity.id
_entity.type
_entity.pdbx_description
1 polymer ?
#
loop_
_entity_poly.entity_id
_entity_poly.type
_entity_poly.pdbx_seq_one_letter_code
_entity_poly.pdbx_strand_id
1 'polypeptide(L)'
;MFARFLLGLRLVFGLPRRLLPTLSVRARIAALALIPVVGFIANGLNYLVSEQAIGQAFDDVGRSNDLTDASRDLRSKLEAIRFVAKEMAVHPGPALVKSFGDHLGIAVKSLEEIQKNGDPEDTRTIPHILRTVSGLKENFASLAEAQELVGYTEKQGLNGQLNQAAAKVEQTIKASSWLPLVDAQKLSMSVLSMRRFEAQYKLRRENAARKDFFAEVDNFNKALDELLNPETSKIDLRNSIKAYAAMFREYVSQMNNVDSQLTLIDQDAQEMTPLADRIAGAAKRSEGKATTQLEASQQQTKVLVVGIGLAVVALGLILSYLIGRSITGPLNGLAAAMGQLAEGDTSVAIPATEINDEIGHMARTVLVFRDNAIERERLSGNEAETSRERERRSQTIAATIGGFERSVDQALAKLRGAAERLDTAAAALNGAADAVSAEARSAEERVAAASENVSAAAASAEELTGSIGSIAEQ
;
A
#
# COMPACT_ATOMS: atom_id res chain seq x y z
N MET A 1 13.13 12.85 21.80
CA MET A 1 14.48 13.05 21.21
C MET A 1 14.86 14.54 21.06
N PHE A 2 13.96 15.39 20.59
CA PHE A 2 14.19 16.84 20.39
C PHE A 2 14.64 17.60 21.65
N ALA A 3 14.08 17.26 22.82
CA ALA A 3 14.49 17.87 24.10
C ALA A 3 15.94 17.53 24.52
N ARG A 4 16.45 16.36 24.16
CA ARG A 4 17.86 15.98 24.43
C ARG A 4 18.83 16.63 23.44
N PHE A 5 18.40 16.90 22.22
CA PHE A 5 19.19 17.65 21.21
C PHE A 5 19.30 19.13 21.61
N LEU A 6 18.20 19.74 22.06
CA LEU A 6 18.22 21.11 22.60
C LEU A 6 19.06 21.25 23.89
N LEU A 7 19.16 20.20 24.69
CA LEU A 7 20.07 20.18 25.85
C LEU A 7 21.54 20.17 25.40
N GLY A 8 21.86 19.42 24.33
CA GLY A 8 23.20 19.44 23.70
C GLY A 8 23.56 20.81 23.11
N LEU A 9 22.59 21.49 22.49
CA LEU A 9 22.77 22.85 21.96
C LEU A 9 23.00 23.89 23.08
N ARG A 10 22.34 23.74 24.23
CA ARG A 10 22.60 24.59 25.40
C ARG A 10 24.05 24.45 25.95
N LEU A 11 24.63 23.28 25.84
CA LEU A 11 26.05 23.05 26.23
C LEU A 11 27.03 23.75 25.26
N VAL A 12 26.68 23.87 23.98
CA VAL A 12 27.49 24.55 22.98
C VAL A 12 27.31 26.09 23.05
N PHE A 13 26.09 26.57 23.33
CA PHE A 13 25.82 28.01 23.52
C PHE A 13 26.29 28.56 24.89
N GLY A 14 26.56 27.67 25.84
CA GLY A 14 27.10 28.03 27.16
C GLY A 14 28.61 28.13 27.23
N LEU A 15 29.32 27.96 26.12
CA LEU A 15 30.79 28.19 26.06
C LEU A 15 31.06 29.66 26.35
N PRO A 16 31.66 30.00 27.50
CA PRO A 16 31.95 31.39 27.82
C PRO A 16 32.89 31.95 26.74
N ARG A 17 32.62 33.18 26.33
CA ARG A 17 33.43 33.97 25.36
C ARG A 17 34.97 33.90 25.63
N ARG A 18 35.39 33.32 26.76
CA ARG A 18 36.79 33.16 27.21
C ARG A 18 37.43 31.85 26.79
N LEU A 19 36.71 30.87 26.23
CA LEU A 19 37.29 29.55 25.86
C LEU A 19 37.87 29.51 24.42
N LEU A 20 37.38 30.37 23.51
CA LEU A 20 37.90 30.42 22.15
C LEU A 20 39.38 30.85 22.07
N PRO A 21 39.88 31.81 22.92
CA PRO A 21 41.29 32.17 22.91
C PRO A 21 42.25 31.13 23.50
N THR A 22 41.76 30.11 24.16
CA THR A 22 42.61 29.04 24.77
C THR A 22 42.85 27.88 23.81
N LEU A 23 42.05 27.77 22.73
CA LEU A 23 42.21 26.75 21.70
C LEU A 23 43.20 27.16 20.65
N SER A 24 44.08 26.24 20.21
CA SER A 24 44.97 26.49 19.08
C SER A 24 44.21 26.82 17.81
N VAL A 25 44.80 27.59 16.92
CA VAL A 25 44.21 27.95 15.62
C VAL A 25 43.81 26.70 14.84
N ARG A 26 44.64 25.63 14.92
CA ARG A 26 44.33 24.33 14.28
C ARG A 26 43.08 23.70 14.84
N ALA A 27 42.90 23.72 16.17
CA ALA A 27 41.72 23.16 16.81
C ALA A 27 40.42 23.92 16.45
N ARG A 28 40.48 25.26 16.31
CA ARG A 28 39.35 26.10 15.85
C ARG A 28 38.93 25.76 14.43
N ILE A 29 39.88 25.59 13.51
CA ILE A 29 39.63 25.23 12.10
C ILE A 29 39.08 23.79 12.04
N ALA A 30 39.65 22.84 12.79
CA ALA A 30 39.16 21.49 12.87
C ALA A 30 37.71 21.41 13.38
N ALA A 31 37.35 22.20 14.42
CA ALA A 31 36.00 22.30 14.93
C ALA A 31 35.01 22.81 13.88
N LEU A 32 35.41 23.78 13.06
CA LEU A 32 34.57 24.30 11.96
C LEU A 32 34.33 23.21 10.91
N ALA A 33 35.36 22.44 10.55
CA ALA A 33 35.24 21.35 9.58
C ALA A 33 34.41 20.17 10.08
N LEU A 34 34.33 19.98 11.40
CA LEU A 34 33.59 18.86 12.01
C LEU A 34 32.06 19.08 11.99
N ILE A 35 31.60 20.33 11.98
CA ILE A 35 30.16 20.67 12.02
C ILE A 35 29.37 20.05 10.85
N PRO A 36 29.76 20.24 9.58
CA PRO A 36 29.07 19.61 8.46
C PRO A 36 29.08 18.08 8.56
N VAL A 37 30.19 17.50 9.00
CA VAL A 37 30.31 16.04 9.13
C VAL A 37 29.33 15.49 10.18
N VAL A 38 29.26 16.11 11.36
CA VAL A 38 28.29 15.75 12.38
C VAL A 38 26.85 15.97 11.89
N GLY A 39 26.61 17.04 11.16
CA GLY A 39 25.31 17.33 10.53
C GLY A 39 24.92 16.28 9.51
N PHE A 40 25.83 15.84 8.66
CA PHE A 40 25.61 14.76 7.71
C PHE A 40 25.32 13.42 8.40
N ILE A 41 26.09 13.08 9.42
CA ILE A 41 25.87 11.86 10.20
C ILE A 41 24.49 11.92 10.89
N ALA A 42 24.14 13.04 11.50
CA ALA A 42 22.85 13.20 12.17
C ALA A 42 21.68 13.09 11.18
N ASN A 43 21.79 13.71 10.01
CA ASN A 43 20.79 13.59 8.95
C ASN A 43 20.72 12.16 8.37
N GLY A 44 21.86 11.52 8.16
CA GLY A 44 21.93 10.14 7.69
C GLY A 44 21.28 9.15 8.66
N LEU A 45 21.55 9.28 9.96
CA LEU A 45 20.89 8.46 10.98
C LEU A 45 19.38 8.73 11.07
N ASN A 46 18.97 10.00 10.99
CA ASN A 46 17.54 10.35 10.96
C ASN A 46 16.86 9.76 9.71
N TYR A 47 17.51 9.79 8.55
CA TYR A 47 16.99 9.20 7.32
C TYR A 47 16.78 7.68 7.46
N LEU A 48 17.79 6.95 7.96
CA LEU A 48 17.70 5.50 8.18
C LEU A 48 16.56 5.10 9.12
N VAL A 49 16.38 5.84 10.22
CA VAL A 49 15.26 5.59 11.16
C VAL A 49 13.91 5.89 10.51
N SER A 50 13.85 6.97 9.73
CA SER A 50 12.62 7.37 9.05
C SER A 50 12.26 6.41 7.91
N GLU A 51 13.23 5.87 7.19
CA GLU A 51 13.03 4.89 6.12
C GLU A 51 12.33 3.64 6.64
N GLN A 52 12.73 3.13 7.81
CA GLN A 52 12.07 1.98 8.43
C GLN A 52 10.61 2.30 8.80
N ALA A 53 10.35 3.47 9.38
CA ALA A 53 9.00 3.88 9.77
C ALA A 53 8.08 4.09 8.54
N ILE A 54 8.64 4.67 7.48
CA ILE A 54 7.93 4.87 6.21
C ILE A 54 7.66 3.52 5.54
N GLY A 55 8.65 2.61 5.50
CA GLY A 55 8.49 1.25 4.97
C GLY A 55 7.38 0.48 5.67
N GLN A 56 7.36 0.48 7.01
CA GLN A 56 6.29 -0.15 7.78
C GLN A 56 4.91 0.46 7.48
N ALA A 57 4.83 1.79 7.38
CA ALA A 57 3.58 2.45 7.06
C ALA A 57 3.10 2.13 5.62
N PHE A 58 4.00 1.95 4.65
CA PHE A 58 3.66 1.47 3.31
C PHE A 58 3.12 0.04 3.32
N ASP A 59 3.76 -0.86 4.08
CA ASP A 59 3.30 -2.24 4.22
C ASP A 59 1.92 -2.31 4.90
N ASP A 60 1.66 -1.42 5.86
CA ASP A 60 0.37 -1.32 6.53
C ASP A 60 -0.72 -0.78 5.59
N VAL A 61 -0.42 0.21 4.74
CA VAL A 61 -1.32 0.69 3.69
C VAL A 61 -1.60 -0.43 2.69
N GLY A 62 -0.57 -1.14 2.23
CA GLY A 62 -0.70 -2.28 1.31
C GLY A 62 -1.61 -3.36 1.88
N ARG A 63 -1.37 -3.80 3.12
CA ARG A 63 -2.24 -4.77 3.82
C ARG A 63 -3.68 -4.29 3.96
N SER A 64 -3.87 -3.02 4.26
CA SER A 64 -5.23 -2.47 4.42
C SER A 64 -5.97 -2.39 3.09
N ASN A 65 -5.28 -2.12 1.98
CA ASN A 65 -5.84 -2.17 0.64
C ASN A 65 -6.25 -3.60 0.26
N ASP A 66 -5.37 -4.58 0.48
CA ASP A 66 -5.65 -5.99 0.22
C ASP A 66 -6.88 -6.46 1.02
N LEU A 67 -7.00 -6.05 2.29
CA LEU A 67 -8.17 -6.32 3.13
C LEU A 67 -9.45 -5.65 2.59
N THR A 68 -9.36 -4.42 2.12
CA THR A 68 -10.49 -3.69 1.55
C THR A 68 -10.97 -4.37 0.28
N ASP A 69 -10.06 -4.77 -0.59
CA ASP A 69 -10.39 -5.46 -1.84
C ASP A 69 -10.94 -6.87 -1.58
N ALA A 70 -10.31 -7.65 -0.72
CA ALA A 70 -10.82 -8.96 -0.32
C ALA A 70 -12.22 -8.88 0.32
N SER A 71 -12.48 -7.84 1.11
CA SER A 71 -13.81 -7.64 1.72
C SER A 71 -14.86 -7.24 0.69
N ARG A 72 -14.49 -6.43 -0.30
CA ARG A 72 -15.36 -6.05 -1.42
C ARG A 72 -15.69 -7.25 -2.30
N ASP A 73 -14.68 -8.07 -2.61
CA ASP A 73 -14.84 -9.29 -3.38
C ASP A 73 -15.74 -10.29 -2.65
N LEU A 74 -15.50 -10.50 -1.36
CA LEU A 74 -16.37 -11.35 -0.54
C LEU A 74 -17.84 -10.92 -0.65
N ARG A 75 -18.14 -9.65 -0.42
CA ARG A 75 -19.50 -9.12 -0.53
C ARG A 75 -20.11 -9.33 -1.91
N SER A 76 -19.36 -8.97 -2.96
CA SER A 76 -19.80 -9.14 -4.35
C SER A 76 -20.10 -10.60 -4.68
N LYS A 77 -19.25 -11.54 -4.18
CA LYS A 77 -19.45 -12.96 -4.44
C LYS A 77 -20.61 -13.56 -3.62
N LEU A 78 -20.89 -13.06 -2.42
CA LEU A 78 -22.09 -13.43 -1.67
C LEU A 78 -23.39 -13.00 -2.38
N GLU A 79 -23.40 -11.81 -2.94
CA GLU A 79 -24.54 -11.34 -3.77
C GLU A 79 -24.70 -12.21 -5.03
N ALA A 80 -23.59 -12.53 -5.71
CA ALA A 80 -23.60 -13.42 -6.89
C ALA A 80 -24.08 -14.84 -6.55
N ILE A 81 -23.65 -15.40 -5.41
CA ILE A 81 -24.12 -16.70 -4.90
C ILE A 81 -25.64 -16.71 -4.70
N ARG A 82 -26.18 -15.66 -4.07
CA ARG A 82 -27.65 -15.50 -3.90
C ARG A 82 -28.36 -15.43 -5.23
N PHE A 83 -27.82 -14.67 -6.16
CA PHE A 83 -28.39 -14.55 -7.51
C PHE A 83 -28.40 -15.90 -8.23
N VAL A 84 -27.26 -16.60 -8.24
CA VAL A 84 -27.15 -17.93 -8.89
C VAL A 84 -28.08 -18.95 -8.25
N ALA A 85 -28.24 -18.92 -6.92
CA ALA A 85 -29.17 -19.82 -6.23
C ALA A 85 -30.64 -19.54 -6.60
N LYS A 86 -31.02 -18.27 -6.71
CA LYS A 86 -32.36 -17.85 -7.19
C LYS A 86 -32.56 -18.24 -8.63
N GLU A 87 -31.58 -18.03 -9.47
CA GLU A 87 -31.64 -18.42 -10.88
C GLU A 87 -31.76 -19.95 -11.02
N MET A 88 -31.02 -20.71 -10.22
CA MET A 88 -31.11 -22.16 -10.18
C MET A 88 -32.51 -22.65 -9.77
N ALA A 89 -33.21 -21.91 -8.92
CA ALA A 89 -34.59 -22.24 -8.52
C ALA A 89 -35.62 -21.96 -9.60
N VAL A 90 -35.36 -20.99 -10.51
CA VAL A 90 -36.31 -20.52 -11.54
C VAL A 90 -35.96 -21.07 -12.93
N HIS A 91 -34.70 -21.01 -13.32
CA HIS A 91 -34.18 -21.45 -14.62
C HIS A 91 -33.00 -22.42 -14.40
N PRO A 92 -33.26 -23.64 -13.87
CA PRO A 92 -32.20 -24.54 -13.50
C PRO A 92 -31.38 -25.03 -14.69
N GLY A 93 -30.05 -25.14 -14.45
CA GLY A 93 -29.15 -25.65 -15.47
C GLY A 93 -27.74 -25.94 -14.93
N PRO A 94 -26.99 -26.86 -15.58
CA PRO A 94 -25.69 -27.30 -15.11
C PRO A 94 -24.63 -26.19 -15.09
N ALA A 95 -24.76 -25.15 -15.92
CA ALA A 95 -23.86 -24.00 -15.94
C ALA A 95 -23.91 -23.22 -14.62
N LEU A 96 -25.07 -23.15 -13.96
CA LEU A 96 -25.24 -22.48 -12.67
C LEU A 96 -24.50 -23.19 -11.54
N VAL A 97 -24.38 -24.51 -11.60
CA VAL A 97 -23.60 -25.29 -10.62
C VAL A 97 -22.13 -24.89 -10.68
N LYS A 98 -21.57 -24.76 -11.88
CA LYS A 98 -20.21 -24.30 -12.06
C LYS A 98 -20.05 -22.86 -11.60
N SER A 99 -20.96 -21.97 -12.01
CA SER A 99 -20.92 -20.54 -11.63
C SER A 99 -20.97 -20.35 -10.10
N PHE A 100 -21.82 -21.12 -9.41
CA PHE A 100 -21.88 -21.11 -7.95
C PHE A 100 -20.54 -21.54 -7.33
N GLY A 101 -19.94 -22.63 -7.82
CA GLY A 101 -18.64 -23.12 -7.36
C GLY A 101 -17.52 -22.09 -7.54
N ASP A 102 -17.49 -21.41 -8.70
CA ASP A 102 -16.52 -20.37 -9.00
C ASP A 102 -16.66 -19.18 -8.04
N HIS A 103 -17.87 -18.69 -7.81
CA HIS A 103 -18.14 -17.60 -6.86
C HIS A 103 -17.81 -18.00 -5.42
N LEU A 104 -18.16 -19.22 -5.02
CA LEU A 104 -17.86 -19.72 -3.69
C LEU A 104 -16.34 -19.85 -3.46
N GLY A 105 -15.62 -20.35 -4.46
CA GLY A 105 -14.16 -20.46 -4.41
C GLY A 105 -13.48 -19.10 -4.20
N ILE A 106 -13.95 -18.05 -4.90
CA ILE A 106 -13.44 -16.69 -4.71
C ILE A 106 -13.81 -16.16 -3.32
N ALA A 107 -15.04 -16.39 -2.84
CA ALA A 107 -15.46 -15.96 -1.51
C ALA A 107 -14.61 -16.61 -0.39
N VAL A 108 -14.29 -17.90 -0.52
CA VAL A 108 -13.40 -18.60 0.42
C VAL A 108 -12.00 -18.01 0.39
N LYS A 109 -11.44 -17.78 -0.81
CA LYS A 109 -10.12 -17.17 -0.97
C LYS A 109 -10.07 -15.76 -0.34
N SER A 110 -11.10 -14.96 -0.54
CA SER A 110 -11.21 -13.64 0.10
C SER A 110 -11.24 -13.74 1.62
N LEU A 111 -11.94 -14.74 2.19
CA LEU A 111 -11.96 -15.00 3.64
C LEU A 111 -10.58 -15.42 4.18
N GLU A 112 -9.85 -16.24 3.44
CA GLU A 112 -8.48 -16.64 3.80
C GLU A 112 -7.52 -15.44 3.79
N GLU A 113 -7.64 -14.56 2.80
CA GLU A 113 -6.86 -13.33 2.73
C GLU A 113 -7.20 -12.37 3.89
N ILE A 114 -8.49 -12.22 4.23
CA ILE A 114 -8.93 -11.44 5.37
C ILE A 114 -8.41 -12.05 6.68
N GLN A 115 -8.43 -13.38 6.82
CA GLN A 115 -7.91 -14.06 8.00
C GLN A 115 -6.40 -13.87 8.17
N LYS A 116 -5.66 -13.85 7.07
CA LYS A 116 -4.20 -13.68 7.05
C LYS A 116 -3.77 -12.26 7.39
N ASN A 117 -4.47 -11.26 6.84
CA ASN A 117 -4.05 -9.87 6.84
C ASN A 117 -4.82 -8.99 7.84
N GLY A 118 -5.94 -9.47 8.39
CA GLY A 118 -6.80 -8.73 9.31
C GLY A 118 -6.33 -8.75 10.76
N ASP A 119 -6.80 -7.78 11.52
CA ASP A 119 -6.53 -7.74 12.96
C ASP A 119 -7.20 -8.93 13.68
N PRO A 120 -6.56 -9.52 14.70
CA PRO A 120 -7.09 -10.65 15.44
C PRO A 120 -8.49 -10.42 16.05
N GLU A 121 -8.84 -9.18 16.33
CA GLU A 121 -10.15 -8.82 16.87
C GLU A 121 -11.25 -8.88 15.79
N ASP A 122 -10.96 -8.38 14.58
CA ASP A 122 -11.87 -8.37 13.45
C ASP A 122 -12.01 -9.77 12.81
N THR A 123 -10.96 -10.59 12.87
CA THR A 123 -10.93 -11.94 12.28
C THR A 123 -11.54 -13.03 13.16
N ARG A 124 -11.91 -12.76 14.40
CA ARG A 124 -12.55 -13.73 15.32
C ARG A 124 -13.83 -14.38 14.76
N THR A 125 -14.53 -13.66 13.91
CA THR A 125 -15.78 -14.14 13.29
C THR A 125 -15.55 -15.00 12.06
N ILE A 126 -14.37 -15.02 11.46
CA ILE A 126 -14.07 -15.76 10.23
C ILE A 126 -14.31 -17.25 10.34
N PRO A 127 -13.93 -17.96 11.43
CA PRO A 127 -14.25 -19.38 11.56
C PRO A 127 -15.75 -19.68 11.56
N HIS A 128 -16.58 -18.73 12.01
CA HIS A 128 -18.03 -18.84 11.92
C HIS A 128 -18.48 -18.65 10.46
N ILE A 129 -17.99 -17.63 9.79
CA ILE A 129 -18.30 -17.36 8.37
C ILE A 129 -17.90 -18.58 7.50
N LEU A 130 -16.72 -19.17 7.72
CA LEU A 130 -16.28 -20.35 6.97
C LEU A 130 -17.20 -21.56 7.17
N ARG A 131 -17.78 -21.74 8.36
CA ARG A 131 -18.80 -22.78 8.61
C ARG A 131 -20.09 -22.47 7.85
N THR A 132 -20.55 -21.25 7.85
CA THR A 132 -21.72 -20.82 7.09
C THR A 132 -21.49 -20.98 5.58
N VAL A 133 -20.28 -20.70 5.09
CA VAL A 133 -19.89 -20.98 3.68
C VAL A 133 -19.97 -22.47 3.35
N SER A 134 -19.56 -23.34 4.27
CA SER A 134 -19.72 -24.80 4.10
C SER A 134 -21.21 -25.20 4.03
N GLY A 135 -22.05 -24.61 4.88
CA GLY A 135 -23.51 -24.78 4.83
C GLY A 135 -24.10 -24.33 3.50
N LEU A 136 -23.69 -23.17 3.00
CA LEU A 136 -24.09 -22.68 1.65
C LEU A 136 -23.76 -23.69 0.55
N LYS A 137 -22.58 -24.29 0.59
CA LYS A 137 -22.17 -25.32 -0.38
C LYS A 137 -23.07 -26.53 -0.33
N GLU A 138 -23.37 -27.03 0.87
CA GLU A 138 -24.21 -28.19 1.08
C GLU A 138 -25.67 -27.91 0.67
N ASN A 139 -26.21 -26.77 1.08
CA ASN A 139 -27.55 -26.34 0.73
C ASN A 139 -27.71 -26.15 -0.79
N PHE A 140 -26.71 -25.57 -1.47
CA PHE A 140 -26.75 -25.44 -2.93
C PHE A 140 -26.58 -26.78 -3.64
N ALA A 141 -25.78 -27.70 -3.14
CA ALA A 141 -25.68 -29.03 -3.71
C ALA A 141 -27.00 -29.76 -3.63
N SER A 142 -27.70 -29.69 -2.48
CA SER A 142 -29.06 -30.24 -2.31
C SER A 142 -30.11 -29.59 -3.19
N LEU A 143 -30.00 -28.25 -3.40
CA LEU A 143 -30.83 -27.50 -4.35
C LEU A 143 -30.62 -28.01 -5.78
N ALA A 144 -29.34 -28.16 -6.19
CA ALA A 144 -28.98 -28.61 -7.54
C ALA A 144 -29.46 -30.08 -7.78
N GLU A 145 -29.29 -30.97 -6.81
CA GLU A 145 -29.76 -32.32 -6.88
C GLU A 145 -31.29 -32.38 -7.00
N ALA A 146 -32.01 -31.61 -6.18
CA ALA A 146 -33.46 -31.54 -6.28
C ALA A 146 -33.92 -31.04 -7.67
N GLN A 147 -33.24 -30.05 -8.22
CA GLN A 147 -33.51 -29.51 -9.58
C GLN A 147 -33.16 -30.53 -10.68
N GLU A 148 -32.11 -31.30 -10.54
CA GLU A 148 -31.77 -32.39 -11.46
C GLU A 148 -32.82 -33.50 -11.45
N LEU A 149 -33.30 -33.85 -10.28
CA LEU A 149 -34.42 -34.82 -10.13
C LEU A 149 -35.70 -34.30 -10.77
N VAL A 150 -36.02 -33.03 -10.60
CA VAL A 150 -37.16 -32.37 -11.26
C VAL A 150 -36.97 -32.35 -12.79
N GLY A 151 -35.74 -32.18 -13.26
CA GLY A 151 -35.38 -32.10 -14.66
C GLY A 151 -35.29 -30.64 -15.14
N TYR A 152 -34.19 -30.33 -15.83
CA TYR A 152 -33.91 -29.00 -16.38
C TYR A 152 -34.81 -28.60 -17.55
N THR A 153 -35.52 -29.56 -18.14
CA THR A 153 -36.46 -29.33 -19.27
C THR A 153 -37.76 -30.10 -19.06
N GLU A 154 -38.79 -29.75 -19.78
CA GLU A 154 -40.08 -30.42 -19.81
C GLU A 154 -40.04 -31.91 -20.17
N LYS A 155 -38.94 -32.39 -20.72
CA LYS A 155 -38.77 -33.80 -21.15
C LYS A 155 -37.88 -34.61 -20.18
N GLN A 156 -37.29 -33.99 -19.18
CA GLN A 156 -36.32 -34.61 -18.29
C GLN A 156 -36.91 -34.80 -16.87
N GLY A 157 -36.34 -35.70 -16.10
CA GLY A 157 -36.65 -35.92 -14.69
C GLY A 157 -38.15 -36.10 -14.41
N LEU A 158 -38.60 -35.60 -13.27
CA LEU A 158 -40.01 -35.62 -12.89
C LEU A 158 -40.93 -34.83 -13.83
N ASN A 159 -40.41 -33.77 -14.47
CA ASN A 159 -41.18 -33.03 -15.51
C ASN A 159 -41.55 -33.94 -16.68
N GLY A 160 -40.57 -34.70 -17.19
CA GLY A 160 -40.81 -35.67 -18.27
C GLY A 160 -41.75 -36.81 -17.84
N GLN A 161 -41.52 -37.36 -16.65
CA GLN A 161 -42.35 -38.43 -16.10
C GLN A 161 -43.82 -37.95 -15.85
N LEU A 162 -43.97 -36.73 -15.36
CA LEU A 162 -45.29 -36.14 -15.13
C LEU A 162 -46.07 -35.93 -16.45
N ASN A 163 -45.38 -35.43 -17.48
CA ASN A 163 -45.96 -35.29 -18.81
C ASN A 163 -46.33 -36.66 -19.40
N GLN A 164 -45.50 -37.70 -19.24
CA GLN A 164 -45.80 -39.05 -19.70
C GLN A 164 -46.96 -39.66 -18.92
N ALA A 165 -47.03 -39.46 -17.59
CA ALA A 165 -48.13 -39.98 -16.78
C ALA A 165 -49.48 -39.35 -17.18
N ALA A 166 -49.49 -38.01 -17.39
CA ALA A 166 -50.70 -37.34 -17.86
C ALA A 166 -51.12 -37.83 -19.25
N ALA A 167 -50.19 -37.96 -20.19
CA ALA A 167 -50.47 -38.48 -21.55
C ALA A 167 -50.93 -39.93 -21.48
N LYS A 168 -50.44 -40.74 -20.55
CA LYS A 168 -50.88 -42.12 -20.34
C LYS A 168 -52.35 -42.17 -19.88
N VAL A 169 -52.80 -41.26 -18.98
CA VAL A 169 -54.22 -41.18 -18.61
C VAL A 169 -55.09 -40.86 -19.84
N GLU A 170 -54.71 -39.84 -20.62
CA GLU A 170 -55.42 -39.44 -21.85
C GLU A 170 -55.47 -40.61 -22.86
N GLN A 171 -54.35 -41.31 -23.03
CA GLN A 171 -54.29 -42.44 -23.95
C GLN A 171 -55.16 -43.61 -23.44
N THR A 172 -55.15 -43.86 -22.13
CA THR A 172 -55.96 -44.93 -21.54
C THR A 172 -57.46 -44.61 -21.68
N ILE A 173 -57.88 -43.36 -21.49
CA ILE A 173 -59.26 -42.93 -21.77
C ILE A 173 -59.65 -43.26 -23.23
N LYS A 174 -58.82 -42.83 -24.21
CA LYS A 174 -59.05 -43.04 -25.65
C LYS A 174 -59.10 -44.53 -26.04
N ALA A 175 -58.28 -45.36 -25.39
CA ALA A 175 -58.18 -46.80 -25.66
C ALA A 175 -59.30 -47.59 -25.01
N SER A 176 -60.05 -47.01 -24.08
CA SER A 176 -61.12 -47.67 -23.33
C SER A 176 -62.42 -47.75 -24.16
N SER A 177 -62.48 -48.73 -25.04
CA SER A 177 -63.64 -48.95 -25.92
C SER A 177 -64.97 -49.23 -25.16
N TRP A 178 -64.91 -49.63 -23.91
CA TRP A 178 -66.03 -49.87 -23.02
C TRP A 178 -66.64 -48.58 -22.45
N LEU A 179 -65.92 -47.45 -22.54
CA LEU A 179 -66.30 -46.18 -21.95
C LEU A 179 -67.24 -45.42 -22.89
N PRO A 180 -68.45 -45.00 -22.45
CA PRO A 180 -69.35 -44.17 -23.23
C PRO A 180 -68.67 -42.82 -23.59
N LEU A 181 -68.97 -42.28 -24.78
CA LEU A 181 -68.35 -41.08 -25.28
C LEU A 181 -68.51 -39.87 -24.32
N VAL A 182 -69.70 -39.69 -23.71
CA VAL A 182 -69.99 -38.61 -22.79
C VAL A 182 -69.09 -38.72 -21.52
N ASP A 183 -68.91 -39.95 -20.99
CA ASP A 183 -68.08 -40.20 -19.82
C ASP A 183 -66.57 -40.06 -20.17
N ALA A 184 -66.18 -40.52 -21.34
CA ALA A 184 -64.83 -40.29 -21.84
C ALA A 184 -64.53 -38.77 -21.98
N GLN A 185 -65.47 -37.97 -22.45
CA GLN A 185 -65.34 -36.53 -22.51
C GLN A 185 -65.23 -35.90 -21.11
N LYS A 186 -66.10 -36.32 -20.14
CA LYS A 186 -66.10 -35.86 -18.76
C LYS A 186 -64.74 -36.15 -18.10
N LEU A 187 -64.21 -37.39 -18.22
CA LEU A 187 -62.90 -37.76 -17.66
C LEU A 187 -61.77 -37.00 -18.36
N SER A 188 -61.83 -36.81 -19.66
CA SER A 188 -60.83 -36.00 -20.41
C SER A 188 -60.80 -34.55 -19.96
N MET A 189 -61.98 -33.94 -19.70
CA MET A 189 -62.07 -32.58 -19.15
C MET A 189 -61.42 -32.48 -17.76
N SER A 190 -61.61 -33.52 -16.93
CA SER A 190 -60.97 -33.62 -15.61
C SER A 190 -59.44 -33.68 -15.73
N VAL A 191 -58.93 -34.48 -16.65
CA VAL A 191 -57.46 -34.51 -16.93
C VAL A 191 -56.95 -33.18 -17.39
N LEU A 192 -57.67 -32.51 -18.28
CA LEU A 192 -57.28 -31.13 -18.75
C LEU A 192 -57.29 -30.13 -17.61
N SER A 193 -58.26 -30.21 -16.69
CA SER A 193 -58.28 -29.39 -15.47
C SER A 193 -57.06 -29.67 -14.56
N MET A 194 -56.75 -30.91 -14.36
CA MET A 194 -55.53 -31.30 -13.61
C MET A 194 -54.26 -30.75 -14.25
N ARG A 195 -54.10 -30.88 -15.57
CA ARG A 195 -52.97 -30.31 -16.30
C ARG A 195 -52.90 -28.77 -16.17
N ARG A 196 -54.03 -28.09 -16.17
CA ARG A 196 -54.08 -26.64 -15.91
C ARG A 196 -53.60 -26.33 -14.50
N PHE A 197 -54.07 -27.06 -13.48
CA PHE A 197 -53.61 -26.85 -12.09
C PHE A 197 -52.15 -27.23 -11.88
N GLU A 198 -51.66 -28.28 -12.54
CA GLU A 198 -50.26 -28.60 -12.61
C GLU A 198 -49.43 -27.46 -13.18
N ALA A 199 -49.80 -26.93 -14.37
CA ALA A 199 -49.10 -25.83 -15.00
C ALA A 199 -49.14 -24.56 -14.13
N GLN A 200 -50.25 -24.26 -13.49
CA GLN A 200 -50.42 -23.13 -12.59
C GLN A 200 -49.48 -23.30 -11.35
N TYR A 201 -49.38 -24.52 -10.78
CA TYR A 201 -48.50 -24.83 -9.69
C TYR A 201 -46.99 -24.67 -10.12
N LYS A 202 -46.65 -25.21 -11.29
CA LYS A 202 -45.31 -25.08 -11.86
C LYS A 202 -44.91 -23.62 -12.01
N LEU A 203 -45.84 -22.76 -12.43
CA LEU A 203 -45.58 -21.34 -12.66
C LEU A 203 -45.49 -20.51 -11.38
N ARG A 204 -46.44 -20.75 -10.42
CA ARG A 204 -46.62 -19.84 -9.27
C ARG A 204 -46.34 -20.49 -7.90
N ARG A 205 -46.20 -21.83 -7.83
CA ARG A 205 -46.00 -22.58 -6.59
C ARG A 205 -47.09 -22.38 -5.54
N GLU A 206 -48.32 -22.00 -5.98
CA GLU A 206 -49.46 -21.72 -5.11
C GLU A 206 -50.06 -23.01 -4.55
N ASN A 207 -50.26 -23.07 -3.23
CA ASN A 207 -50.87 -24.18 -2.56
C ASN A 207 -52.34 -24.43 -3.02
N ALA A 208 -53.03 -23.37 -3.50
CA ALA A 208 -54.38 -23.49 -4.08
C ALA A 208 -54.35 -24.42 -5.29
N ALA A 209 -53.49 -24.17 -6.28
CA ALA A 209 -53.38 -25.00 -7.48
C ALA A 209 -53.06 -26.48 -7.15
N ARG A 210 -52.23 -26.72 -6.13
CA ARG A 210 -51.97 -28.08 -5.62
C ARG A 210 -53.23 -28.75 -5.06
N LYS A 211 -53.97 -28.02 -4.22
CA LYS A 211 -55.25 -28.52 -3.64
C LYS A 211 -56.27 -28.80 -4.74
N ASP A 212 -56.41 -27.88 -5.69
CA ASP A 212 -57.36 -28.02 -6.81
C ASP A 212 -57.01 -29.21 -7.70
N PHE A 213 -55.71 -29.45 -7.94
CA PHE A 213 -55.24 -30.65 -8.64
C PHE A 213 -55.72 -31.95 -7.96
N PHE A 214 -55.51 -32.10 -6.66
CA PHE A 214 -55.93 -33.30 -5.95
C PHE A 214 -57.45 -33.41 -5.79
N ALA A 215 -58.15 -32.28 -5.64
CA ALA A 215 -59.60 -32.29 -5.67
C ALA A 215 -60.15 -32.81 -7.02
N GLU A 216 -59.42 -32.44 -8.10
CA GLU A 216 -59.85 -32.93 -9.43
C GLU A 216 -59.47 -34.41 -9.64
N VAL A 217 -58.39 -34.90 -9.02
CA VAL A 217 -58.10 -36.35 -8.95
C VAL A 217 -59.24 -37.12 -8.24
N ASP A 218 -59.78 -36.52 -7.15
CA ASP A 218 -60.92 -37.13 -6.43
C ASP A 218 -62.19 -37.08 -7.26
N ASN A 219 -62.45 -35.96 -7.99
CA ASN A 219 -63.58 -35.83 -8.93
C ASN A 219 -63.48 -36.86 -10.05
N PHE A 220 -62.29 -37.10 -10.61
CA PHE A 220 -62.03 -38.12 -11.61
C PHE A 220 -62.38 -39.52 -11.08
N ASN A 221 -61.90 -39.87 -9.86
CA ASN A 221 -62.19 -41.17 -9.25
C ASN A 221 -63.68 -41.34 -8.96
N LYS A 222 -64.37 -40.30 -8.45
CA LYS A 222 -65.82 -40.34 -8.25
C LYS A 222 -66.58 -40.58 -9.56
N ALA A 223 -66.19 -39.84 -10.62
CA ALA A 223 -66.79 -40.03 -11.92
C ALA A 223 -66.58 -41.47 -12.47
N LEU A 224 -65.37 -42.03 -12.18
CA LEU A 224 -65.08 -43.43 -12.55
C LEU A 224 -65.88 -44.42 -11.72
N ASP A 225 -66.13 -44.15 -10.42
CA ASP A 225 -66.95 -45.00 -9.53
C ASP A 225 -68.42 -45.00 -9.92
N GLU A 226 -68.98 -43.87 -10.43
CA GLU A 226 -70.35 -43.76 -10.88
C GLU A 226 -70.65 -44.61 -12.13
N LEU A 227 -69.63 -45.05 -12.88
CA LEU A 227 -69.82 -45.89 -14.04
C LEU A 227 -70.28 -47.30 -13.65
N LEU A 228 -71.25 -47.84 -14.36
CA LEU A 228 -71.82 -49.18 -14.06
C LEU A 228 -70.95 -50.34 -14.55
N ASN A 229 -69.81 -50.07 -15.13
CA ASN A 229 -68.87 -51.05 -15.65
C ASN A 229 -68.15 -51.83 -14.51
N PRO A 230 -67.76 -53.12 -14.74
CA PRO A 230 -66.96 -53.85 -13.76
C PRO A 230 -65.68 -53.16 -13.38
N GLU A 231 -65.24 -53.30 -12.12
CA GLU A 231 -63.96 -52.74 -11.63
C GLU A 231 -62.76 -53.23 -12.43
N THR A 232 -62.74 -54.42 -12.96
CA THR A 232 -61.71 -54.92 -13.86
C THR A 232 -61.50 -54.09 -15.10
N SER A 233 -62.57 -53.49 -15.63
CA SER A 233 -62.49 -52.59 -16.80
C SER A 233 -61.93 -51.20 -16.43
N LYS A 234 -62.12 -50.75 -15.19
CA LYS A 234 -61.71 -49.42 -14.68
C LYS A 234 -60.27 -49.44 -14.15
N ILE A 235 -59.65 -50.61 -13.98
CA ILE A 235 -58.35 -50.78 -13.27
C ILE A 235 -57.23 -50.00 -13.94
N ASP A 236 -57.18 -49.96 -15.25
CA ASP A 236 -56.15 -49.28 -15.99
C ASP A 236 -56.26 -47.75 -15.87
N LEU A 237 -57.51 -47.21 -15.92
CA LEU A 237 -57.77 -45.80 -15.68
C LEU A 237 -57.43 -45.41 -14.23
N ARG A 238 -57.83 -46.25 -13.25
CA ARG A 238 -57.53 -45.98 -11.86
C ARG A 238 -56.04 -46.03 -11.56
N ASN A 239 -55.30 -46.95 -12.18
CA ASN A 239 -53.84 -47.05 -12.04
C ASN A 239 -53.14 -45.86 -12.73
N SER A 240 -53.57 -45.44 -13.92
CA SER A 240 -52.97 -44.34 -14.63
C SER A 240 -53.18 -42.98 -13.91
N ILE A 241 -54.39 -42.71 -13.37
CA ILE A 241 -54.60 -41.48 -12.61
C ILE A 241 -53.87 -41.50 -11.26
N LYS A 242 -53.79 -42.68 -10.60
CA LYS A 242 -53.00 -42.86 -9.37
C LYS A 242 -51.54 -42.56 -9.63
N ALA A 243 -50.98 -43.09 -10.72
CA ALA A 243 -49.60 -42.82 -11.14
C ALA A 243 -49.38 -41.34 -11.42
N TYR A 244 -50.26 -40.66 -12.15
CA TYR A 244 -50.17 -39.24 -12.40
C TYR A 244 -50.22 -38.41 -11.11
N ALA A 245 -51.15 -38.70 -10.23
CA ALA A 245 -51.25 -38.05 -8.92
C ALA A 245 -49.97 -38.29 -8.03
N ALA A 246 -49.40 -39.52 -8.08
CA ALA A 246 -48.18 -39.81 -7.38
C ALA A 246 -46.97 -39.02 -7.91
N MET A 247 -46.87 -38.93 -9.25
CA MET A 247 -45.78 -38.12 -9.86
C MET A 247 -45.93 -36.64 -9.52
N PHE A 248 -47.16 -36.10 -9.52
CA PHE A 248 -47.39 -34.71 -9.13
C PHE A 248 -47.07 -34.48 -7.64
N ARG A 249 -47.38 -35.43 -6.77
CA ARG A 249 -47.03 -35.34 -5.35
C ARG A 249 -45.51 -35.33 -5.15
N GLU A 250 -44.78 -36.18 -5.86
CA GLU A 250 -43.33 -36.20 -5.85
C GLU A 250 -42.74 -34.92 -6.38
N TYR A 251 -43.26 -34.41 -7.51
CA TYR A 251 -42.86 -33.10 -8.04
C TYR A 251 -43.01 -31.97 -7.00
N VAL A 252 -44.18 -31.92 -6.33
CA VAL A 252 -44.44 -30.95 -5.27
C VAL A 252 -43.48 -31.09 -4.11
N SER A 253 -43.14 -32.35 -3.72
CA SER A 253 -42.18 -32.62 -2.66
C SER A 253 -40.79 -32.07 -2.98
N GLN A 254 -40.32 -32.36 -4.19
CA GLN A 254 -38.99 -31.86 -4.62
C GLN A 254 -38.98 -30.32 -4.75
N MET A 255 -40.07 -29.72 -5.21
CA MET A 255 -40.16 -28.27 -5.29
C MET A 255 -40.19 -27.59 -3.90
N ASN A 256 -40.82 -28.20 -2.91
CA ASN A 256 -40.73 -27.74 -1.51
C ASN A 256 -39.31 -27.84 -0.96
N ASN A 257 -38.56 -28.89 -1.33
CA ASN A 257 -37.16 -29.02 -0.98
C ASN A 257 -36.35 -27.90 -1.62
N VAL A 258 -36.53 -27.63 -2.92
CA VAL A 258 -35.91 -26.49 -3.62
C VAL A 258 -36.17 -25.17 -2.88
N ASP A 259 -37.42 -24.89 -2.51
CA ASP A 259 -37.79 -23.65 -1.81
C ASP A 259 -37.17 -23.56 -0.40
N SER A 260 -37.07 -24.73 0.29
CA SER A 260 -36.40 -24.84 1.60
C SER A 260 -34.92 -24.54 1.49
N GLN A 261 -34.22 -25.17 0.54
CA GLN A 261 -32.78 -24.95 0.35
C GLN A 261 -32.48 -23.52 -0.07
N LEU A 262 -33.30 -22.94 -0.96
CA LEU A 262 -33.17 -21.54 -1.36
C LEU A 262 -33.33 -20.60 -0.16
N THR A 263 -34.26 -20.89 0.75
CA THR A 263 -34.48 -20.11 1.98
C THR A 263 -33.26 -20.17 2.88
N LEU A 264 -32.67 -21.37 3.07
CA LEU A 264 -31.45 -21.54 3.88
C LEU A 264 -30.27 -20.78 3.25
N ILE A 265 -30.09 -20.88 1.93
CA ILE A 265 -29.01 -20.15 1.23
C ILE A 265 -29.20 -18.62 1.38
N ASP A 266 -30.45 -18.13 1.28
CA ASP A 266 -30.73 -16.70 1.44
C ASP A 266 -30.46 -16.25 2.90
N GLN A 267 -30.82 -17.05 3.89
CA GLN A 267 -30.54 -16.79 5.31
C GLN A 267 -29.03 -16.76 5.59
N ASP A 268 -28.31 -17.79 5.16
CA ASP A 268 -26.87 -17.90 5.34
C ASP A 268 -26.14 -16.70 4.71
N ALA A 269 -26.51 -16.32 3.49
CA ALA A 269 -25.93 -15.18 2.81
C ALA A 269 -26.32 -13.83 3.46
N GLN A 270 -27.54 -13.71 3.99
CA GLN A 270 -27.95 -12.51 4.74
C GLN A 270 -27.20 -12.38 6.07
N GLU A 271 -26.91 -13.47 6.75
CA GLU A 271 -26.12 -13.49 8.00
C GLU A 271 -24.68 -13.04 7.75
N MET A 272 -24.08 -13.45 6.61
CA MET A 272 -22.69 -13.12 6.28
C MET A 272 -22.50 -11.69 5.80
N THR A 273 -23.49 -11.08 5.18
CA THR A 273 -23.36 -9.72 4.61
C THR A 273 -22.97 -8.66 5.64
N PRO A 274 -23.61 -8.56 6.83
CA PRO A 274 -23.20 -7.59 7.84
C PRO A 274 -21.80 -7.86 8.40
N LEU A 275 -21.38 -9.11 8.44
CA LEU A 275 -20.04 -9.47 8.87
C LEU A 275 -18.98 -9.03 7.86
N ALA A 276 -19.24 -9.23 6.57
CA ALA A 276 -18.41 -8.72 5.49
C ALA A 276 -18.33 -7.18 5.51
N ASP A 277 -19.46 -6.50 5.74
CA ASP A 277 -19.51 -5.03 5.85
C ASP A 277 -18.73 -4.51 7.06
N ARG A 278 -18.76 -5.22 8.19
CA ARG A 278 -17.94 -4.87 9.37
C ARG A 278 -16.45 -4.97 9.07
N ILE A 279 -16.03 -6.06 8.44
CA ILE A 279 -14.62 -6.28 8.04
C ILE A 279 -14.18 -5.21 7.05
N ALA A 280 -15.00 -4.91 6.02
CA ALA A 280 -14.74 -3.83 5.07
C ALA A 280 -14.61 -2.47 5.75
N GLY A 281 -15.50 -2.18 6.71
CA GLY A 281 -15.46 -0.96 7.52
C GLY A 281 -14.23 -0.87 8.42
N ALA A 282 -13.77 -1.99 8.99
CA ALA A 282 -12.55 -2.06 9.78
C ALA A 282 -11.32 -1.84 8.89
N ALA A 283 -11.24 -2.53 7.75
CA ALA A 283 -10.18 -2.37 6.77
C ALA A 283 -10.05 -0.92 6.29
N LYS A 284 -11.16 -0.27 5.94
CA LYS A 284 -11.16 1.15 5.52
C LYS A 284 -10.71 2.10 6.63
N ARG A 285 -11.07 1.81 7.90
CA ARG A 285 -10.56 2.61 9.04
C ARG A 285 -9.07 2.39 9.26
N SER A 286 -8.57 1.17 9.08
CA SER A 286 -7.14 0.84 9.16
C SER A 286 -6.35 1.52 8.05
N GLU A 287 -6.85 1.50 6.81
CA GLU A 287 -6.30 2.24 5.66
C GLU A 287 -6.17 3.74 5.97
N GLY A 288 -7.23 4.37 6.46
CA GLY A 288 -7.22 5.79 6.83
C GLY A 288 -6.19 6.12 7.92
N LYS A 289 -6.05 5.25 8.93
CA LYS A 289 -5.02 5.40 9.97
C LYS A 289 -3.61 5.24 9.41
N ALA A 290 -3.38 4.20 8.61
CA ALA A 290 -2.07 3.93 8.01
C ALA A 290 -1.65 5.06 7.06
N THR A 291 -2.55 5.57 6.23
CA THR A 291 -2.31 6.71 5.35
C THR A 291 -1.96 7.98 6.16
N THR A 292 -2.75 8.30 7.19
CA THR A 292 -2.47 9.45 8.07
C THR A 292 -1.12 9.29 8.77
N GLN A 293 -0.78 8.09 9.22
CA GLN A 293 0.50 7.80 9.86
C GLN A 293 1.67 7.91 8.89
N LEU A 294 1.49 7.47 7.64
CA LEU A 294 2.46 7.64 6.56
C LEU A 294 2.72 9.12 6.28
N GLU A 295 1.67 9.92 6.11
CA GLU A 295 1.78 11.37 5.89
C GLU A 295 2.46 12.07 7.08
N ALA A 296 2.07 11.72 8.31
CA ALA A 296 2.69 12.26 9.51
C ALA A 296 4.19 11.92 9.61
N SER A 297 4.56 10.67 9.30
CA SER A 297 5.96 10.21 9.30
C SER A 297 6.78 10.93 8.23
N GLN A 298 6.24 11.09 7.03
CA GLN A 298 6.88 11.86 5.95
C GLN A 298 7.05 13.33 6.32
N GLN A 299 6.02 13.96 6.88
CA GLN A 299 6.07 15.35 7.30
C GLN A 299 7.08 15.55 8.43
N GLN A 300 7.10 14.67 9.42
CA GLN A 300 8.05 14.71 10.52
C GLN A 300 9.49 14.56 10.00
N THR A 301 9.73 13.64 9.08
CA THR A 301 11.04 13.45 8.45
C THR A 301 11.48 14.70 7.71
N LYS A 302 10.61 15.30 6.88
CA LYS A 302 10.91 16.56 6.17
C LYS A 302 11.29 17.68 7.12
N VAL A 303 10.51 17.88 8.18
CA VAL A 303 10.78 18.93 9.19
C VAL A 303 12.10 18.69 9.90
N LEU A 304 12.41 17.45 10.26
CA LEU A 304 13.68 17.13 10.92
C LEU A 304 14.89 17.32 9.99
N VAL A 305 14.82 16.84 8.75
CA VAL A 305 15.90 16.99 7.77
C VAL A 305 16.20 18.47 7.49
N VAL A 306 15.15 19.25 7.22
CA VAL A 306 15.28 20.70 6.98
C VAL A 306 15.77 21.42 8.24
N GLY A 307 15.21 21.08 9.40
CA GLY A 307 15.59 21.67 10.69
C GLY A 307 17.05 21.41 11.06
N ILE A 308 17.53 20.17 10.90
CA ILE A 308 18.95 19.83 11.12
C ILE A 308 19.83 20.58 10.12
N GLY A 309 19.45 20.61 8.84
CA GLY A 309 20.18 21.33 7.80
C GLY A 309 20.33 22.83 8.10
N LEU A 310 19.24 23.49 8.44
CA LEU A 310 19.26 24.91 8.84
C LEU A 310 20.09 25.16 10.11
N ALA A 311 19.99 24.27 11.10
CA ALA A 311 20.78 24.39 12.33
C ALA A 311 22.29 24.26 12.05
N VAL A 312 22.70 23.31 11.20
CA VAL A 312 24.11 23.14 10.78
C VAL A 312 24.62 24.35 10.04
N VAL A 313 23.85 24.90 9.11
CA VAL A 313 24.22 26.12 8.35
C VAL A 313 24.36 27.31 9.30
N ALA A 314 23.36 27.54 10.17
CA ALA A 314 23.38 28.65 11.12
C ALA A 314 24.60 28.55 12.07
N LEU A 315 24.85 27.34 12.63
CA LEU A 315 25.97 27.09 13.52
C LEU A 315 27.31 27.29 12.79
N GLY A 316 27.41 26.81 11.55
CA GLY A 316 28.58 26.99 10.69
C GLY A 316 28.88 28.48 10.42
N LEU A 317 27.87 29.27 10.06
CA LEU A 317 28.00 30.69 9.84
C LEU A 317 28.42 31.46 11.10
N ILE A 318 27.81 31.18 12.23
CA ILE A 318 28.13 31.79 13.54
C ILE A 318 29.58 31.45 13.93
N LEU A 319 29.95 30.19 13.85
CA LEU A 319 31.31 29.79 14.21
C LEU A 319 32.36 30.31 13.23
N SER A 320 32.05 30.33 11.92
CA SER A 320 32.91 30.90 10.91
C SER A 320 33.20 32.40 11.19
N TYR A 321 32.15 33.14 11.53
CA TYR A 321 32.29 34.56 11.89
C TYR A 321 33.13 34.72 13.17
N LEU A 322 32.85 33.97 14.22
CA LEU A 322 33.58 34.07 15.50
C LEU A 322 35.05 33.66 15.36
N ILE A 323 35.34 32.57 14.65
CA ILE A 323 36.70 32.10 14.41
C ILE A 323 37.45 33.07 13.49
N GLY A 324 36.83 33.52 12.39
CA GLY A 324 37.41 34.50 11.52
C GLY A 324 37.82 35.77 12.25
N ARG A 325 36.91 36.30 13.07
CA ARG A 325 37.20 37.47 13.92
C ARG A 325 38.31 37.21 14.96
N SER A 326 38.38 36.01 15.53
CA SER A 326 39.40 35.66 16.53
C SER A 326 40.76 35.43 15.97
N ILE A 327 40.90 35.23 14.65
CA ILE A 327 42.19 35.01 13.97
C ILE A 327 42.58 36.26 13.23
N THR A 328 41.69 36.83 12.39
CA THR A 328 41.99 37.95 11.48
C THR A 328 42.27 39.25 12.26
N GLY A 329 41.52 39.49 13.33
CA GLY A 329 41.71 40.72 14.12
C GLY A 329 43.11 40.81 14.71
N PRO A 330 43.58 39.83 15.52
CA PRO A 330 44.94 39.82 16.09
C PRO A 330 46.04 39.80 15.04
N LEU A 331 45.86 39.06 13.92
CA LEU A 331 46.85 39.00 12.85
C LEU A 331 47.03 40.38 12.16
N ASN A 332 45.92 41.05 11.85
CA ASN A 332 45.99 42.40 11.28
C ASN A 332 46.62 43.41 12.23
N GLY A 333 46.34 43.28 13.54
CA GLY A 333 46.99 44.10 14.57
C GLY A 333 48.51 43.86 14.63
N LEU A 334 48.94 42.55 14.56
CA LEU A 334 50.34 42.22 14.51
C LEU A 334 51.03 42.69 13.24
N ALA A 335 50.35 42.57 12.09
CA ALA A 335 50.86 43.06 10.81
C ALA A 335 51.07 44.60 10.84
N ALA A 336 50.10 45.34 11.38
CA ALA A 336 50.20 46.81 11.55
C ALA A 336 51.34 47.17 12.51
N ALA A 337 51.48 46.46 13.64
CA ALA A 337 52.56 46.70 14.60
C ALA A 337 53.93 46.38 13.97
N MET A 338 54.07 45.33 13.17
CA MET A 338 55.29 45.02 12.41
C MET A 338 55.61 46.08 11.37
N GLY A 339 54.60 46.65 10.67
CA GLY A 339 54.78 47.76 9.73
C GLY A 339 55.35 48.99 10.45
N GLN A 340 54.77 49.43 11.55
CA GLN A 340 55.23 50.52 12.36
C GLN A 340 56.65 50.31 12.91
N LEU A 341 56.95 49.08 13.35
CA LEU A 341 58.26 48.71 13.82
C LEU A 341 59.31 48.75 12.69
N ALA A 342 58.93 48.40 11.44
CA ALA A 342 59.80 48.49 10.26
C ALA A 342 60.07 49.92 9.83
N GLU A 343 59.13 50.88 10.10
CA GLU A 343 59.31 52.32 9.91
C GLU A 343 60.13 52.96 11.02
N GLY A 344 60.57 52.23 12.02
CA GLY A 344 61.42 52.64 13.12
C GLY A 344 60.67 53.09 14.39
N ASP A 345 59.36 52.96 14.45
CA ASP A 345 58.62 53.24 15.68
C ASP A 345 58.72 52.08 16.68
N THR A 346 59.69 52.20 17.57
CA THR A 346 59.91 51.23 18.66
C THR A 346 58.93 51.42 19.82
N SER A 347 58.09 52.45 19.82
CA SER A 347 57.10 52.71 20.89
C SER A 347 55.79 51.91 20.70
N VAL A 348 55.62 51.22 19.57
CA VAL A 348 54.40 50.51 19.20
C VAL A 348 54.06 49.41 20.22
N ALA A 349 52.81 49.38 20.67
CA ALA A 349 52.30 48.29 21.53
C ALA A 349 52.01 47.05 20.69
N ILE A 350 52.64 45.90 21.04
CA ILE A 350 52.40 44.63 20.35
C ILE A 350 51.10 44.01 20.87
N PRO A 351 50.06 43.87 20.05
CA PRO A 351 48.77 43.32 20.47
C PRO A 351 48.87 41.78 20.62
N ALA A 352 47.94 41.16 21.33
CA ALA A 352 47.76 39.71 21.45
C ALA A 352 48.88 38.94 22.16
N THR A 353 49.75 39.57 22.90
CA THR A 353 50.88 38.91 23.65
C THR A 353 50.36 38.02 24.77
N GLU A 354 49.17 38.24 25.31
CA GLU A 354 48.52 37.47 26.40
C GLU A 354 47.79 36.24 25.91
N ILE A 355 47.65 36.04 24.61
CA ILE A 355 46.94 34.91 24.01
C ILE A 355 47.85 33.67 24.07
N ASN A 356 47.30 32.52 24.55
CA ASN A 356 48.04 31.26 24.65
C ASN A 356 47.85 30.32 23.46
N ASP A 357 47.90 30.85 22.24
CA ASP A 357 47.81 30.09 20.98
C ASP A 357 48.98 30.44 20.06
N GLU A 358 48.95 29.95 18.82
CA GLU A 358 49.95 30.18 17.79
C GLU A 358 50.13 31.70 17.49
N ILE A 359 49.03 32.46 17.55
CA ILE A 359 49.05 33.92 17.31
C ILE A 359 49.73 34.64 18.48
N GLY A 360 49.45 34.22 19.71
CA GLY A 360 50.15 34.77 20.90
C GLY A 360 51.64 34.44 20.89
N HIS A 361 52.00 33.27 20.37
CA HIS A 361 53.43 32.94 20.19
C HIS A 361 54.09 33.87 19.16
N MET A 362 53.44 34.12 18.05
CA MET A 362 53.93 35.14 17.07
C MET A 362 54.02 36.52 17.69
N ALA A 363 53.01 36.93 18.47
CA ALA A 363 52.99 38.24 19.16
C ALA A 363 54.18 38.39 20.09
N ARG A 364 54.50 37.37 20.92
CA ARG A 364 55.65 37.37 21.79
C ARG A 364 56.99 37.37 21.04
N THR A 365 57.06 36.72 19.87
CA THR A 365 58.21 36.78 18.99
C THR A 365 58.42 38.19 18.44
N VAL A 366 57.34 38.85 18.01
CA VAL A 366 57.36 40.26 17.57
C VAL A 366 57.80 41.21 18.71
N LEU A 367 57.34 40.94 19.94
CA LEU A 367 57.74 41.66 21.13
C LEU A 367 59.27 41.61 21.35
N VAL A 368 59.87 40.38 21.22
CA VAL A 368 61.30 40.21 21.27
C VAL A 368 62.01 40.99 20.17
N PHE A 369 61.43 41.03 18.96
CA PHE A 369 61.96 41.86 17.87
C PHE A 369 61.95 43.35 18.20
N ARG A 370 60.86 43.85 18.76
CA ARG A 370 60.74 45.23 19.22
C ARG A 370 61.79 45.55 20.26
N ASP A 371 61.91 44.67 21.31
CA ASP A 371 62.84 44.88 22.40
C ASP A 371 64.32 44.85 21.92
N ASN A 372 64.61 44.00 20.94
CA ASN A 372 65.92 44.00 20.25
C ASN A 372 66.16 45.26 19.40
N ALA A 373 65.09 45.84 18.78
CA ALA A 373 65.22 47.08 18.05
C ALA A 373 65.50 48.25 18.99
N ILE A 374 64.81 48.33 20.14
CA ILE A 374 65.10 49.29 21.21
C ILE A 374 66.54 49.19 21.69
N GLU A 375 67.06 47.96 21.95
CA GLU A 375 68.41 47.75 22.39
C GLU A 375 69.44 48.09 21.30
N ARG A 376 69.11 47.87 20.02
CA ARG A 376 69.93 48.28 18.88
C ARG A 376 70.00 49.80 18.75
N GLU A 377 68.94 50.52 18.94
CA GLU A 377 68.86 51.99 18.93
C GLU A 377 69.72 52.55 20.07
N ARG A 378 69.73 51.91 21.24
CA ARG A 378 70.58 52.26 22.37
C ARG A 378 72.04 51.96 22.11
N LEU A 379 72.38 50.86 21.39
CA LEU A 379 73.72 50.44 21.04
C LEU A 379 74.33 51.20 19.85
N SER A 380 73.49 51.77 18.96
CA SER A 380 73.90 52.53 17.77
C SER A 380 74.59 53.86 18.09
N GLY A 381 74.57 54.32 19.36
CA GLY A 381 75.27 55.49 19.84
C GLY A 381 76.78 55.28 20.09
N ASN A 382 77.33 54.09 19.94
CA ASN A 382 78.74 53.78 20.37
C ASN A 382 79.55 52.96 19.33
N GLU A 383 79.28 53.04 18.05
CA GLU A 383 79.99 52.20 17.07
C GLU A 383 80.67 53.02 15.93
N ALA A 384 81.91 53.41 16.17
CA ALA A 384 82.93 53.78 15.12
C ALA A 384 83.95 52.59 14.87
N GLU A 385 83.65 51.32 15.33
CA GLU A 385 84.71 50.32 15.26
C GLU A 385 84.32 48.88 14.73
N THR A 386 83.16 48.66 14.09
CA THR A 386 82.80 47.35 13.56
C THR A 386 82.42 47.28 12.13
N SER A 387 83.17 47.94 11.21
CA SER A 387 82.94 47.87 9.77
C SER A 387 83.41 46.53 9.09
N ARG A 388 83.99 45.58 9.81
CA ARG A 388 84.49 44.27 9.24
C ARG A 388 83.58 43.03 9.54
N GLU A 389 82.69 43.18 10.41
CA GLU A 389 81.79 42.06 10.75
C GLU A 389 80.48 42.11 9.95
N ARG A 390 80.11 43.23 9.32
CA ARG A 390 78.90 43.39 8.49
C ARG A 390 78.93 42.61 7.18
N GLU A 391 80.09 42.34 6.61
CA GLU A 391 80.21 41.70 5.30
C GLU A 391 79.90 40.16 5.38
N ARG A 392 80.25 39.53 6.48
CA ARG A 392 79.95 38.08 6.73
C ARG A 392 78.48 37.85 7.11
N ARG A 393 77.80 38.79 7.74
CA ARG A 393 76.42 38.69 8.16
C ARG A 393 75.44 38.94 7.00
N SER A 394 75.83 39.77 6.07
CA SER A 394 75.06 40.01 4.83
C SER A 394 74.94 38.76 3.94
N GLN A 395 76.04 38.00 3.86
CA GLN A 395 76.02 36.74 3.08
C GLN A 395 75.16 35.61 3.74
N THR A 396 75.10 35.57 5.08
CA THR A 396 74.26 34.61 5.80
C THR A 396 72.78 34.96 5.71
N ILE A 397 72.44 36.26 5.74
CA ILE A 397 71.07 36.76 5.57
C ILE A 397 70.57 36.53 4.14
N ALA A 398 71.42 36.76 3.13
CA ALA A 398 71.04 36.48 1.73
C ALA A 398 70.77 34.98 1.47
N ALA A 399 71.58 34.09 2.11
CA ALA A 399 71.32 32.64 2.01
C ALA A 399 70.04 32.21 2.72
N THR A 400 69.67 32.83 3.86
CA THR A 400 68.47 32.53 4.62
C THR A 400 67.21 33.08 3.90
N ILE A 401 67.29 34.28 3.29
CA ILE A 401 66.21 34.83 2.48
C ILE A 401 65.95 33.99 1.23
N GLY A 402 67.01 33.55 0.52
CA GLY A 402 66.86 32.67 -0.64
C GLY A 402 66.38 31.25 -0.29
N GLY A 403 66.57 30.82 1.00
CA GLY A 403 65.94 29.60 1.55
C GLY A 403 64.44 29.77 1.82
N PHE A 404 64.07 30.95 2.36
CA PHE A 404 62.71 31.33 2.64
C PHE A 404 61.87 31.52 1.38
N GLU A 405 62.41 32.26 0.38
CA GLU A 405 61.74 32.41 -0.93
C GLU A 405 61.46 31.06 -1.58
N ARG A 406 62.42 30.15 -1.61
CA ARG A 406 62.18 28.79 -2.14
C ARG A 406 61.14 27.98 -1.36
N SER A 407 61.07 28.16 -0.03
CA SER A 407 60.05 27.51 0.79
C SER A 407 58.64 28.07 0.56
N VAL A 408 58.55 29.40 0.35
CA VAL A 408 57.30 30.08 0.01
C VAL A 408 56.82 29.67 -1.39
N ASP A 409 57.74 29.66 -2.39
CA ASP A 409 57.41 29.21 -3.74
C ASP A 409 56.93 27.73 -3.77
N GLN A 410 57.58 26.88 -2.97
CA GLN A 410 57.12 25.48 -2.84
C GLN A 410 55.77 25.36 -2.15
N ALA A 411 55.45 26.18 -1.15
CA ALA A 411 54.17 26.21 -0.49
C ALA A 411 53.05 26.73 -1.41
N LEU A 412 53.35 27.78 -2.19
CA LEU A 412 52.45 28.34 -3.19
C LEU A 412 52.16 27.35 -4.34
N ALA A 413 53.22 26.63 -4.80
CA ALA A 413 53.04 25.60 -5.82
C ALA A 413 52.17 24.43 -5.30
N LYS A 414 52.29 24.01 -4.05
CA LYS A 414 51.45 23.00 -3.43
C LYS A 414 50.01 23.51 -3.27
N LEU A 415 49.81 24.75 -2.87
CA LEU A 415 48.50 25.38 -2.78
C LEU A 415 47.78 25.46 -4.15
N ARG A 416 48.55 25.82 -5.18
CA ARG A 416 48.04 25.89 -6.56
C ARG A 416 47.63 24.52 -7.07
N GLY A 417 48.43 23.49 -6.83
CA GLY A 417 48.11 22.11 -7.17
C GLY A 417 46.93 21.51 -6.35
N ALA A 418 46.72 21.99 -5.13
CA ALA A 418 45.55 21.62 -4.35
C ALA A 418 44.27 22.32 -4.88
N ALA A 419 44.34 23.56 -5.29
CA ALA A 419 43.25 24.32 -5.93
C ALA A 419 42.83 23.69 -7.26
N GLU A 420 43.79 23.31 -8.11
CA GLU A 420 43.50 22.58 -9.35
C GLU A 420 42.83 21.22 -9.15
N ARG A 421 43.21 20.50 -8.09
CA ARG A 421 42.54 19.23 -7.73
C ARG A 421 41.11 19.46 -7.22
N LEU A 422 40.86 20.53 -6.47
CA LEU A 422 39.53 20.91 -6.03
C LEU A 422 38.65 21.33 -7.21
N ASP A 423 39.18 22.05 -8.17
CA ASP A 423 38.46 22.43 -9.37
C ASP A 423 38.11 21.21 -10.22
N THR A 424 39.04 20.27 -10.37
CA THR A 424 38.80 18.99 -11.07
C THR A 424 37.77 18.16 -10.35
N ALA A 425 37.79 18.09 -9.02
CA ALA A 425 36.81 17.36 -8.22
C ALA A 425 35.41 18.00 -8.30
N ALA A 426 35.35 19.35 -8.33
CA ALA A 426 34.11 20.08 -8.50
C ALA A 426 33.49 19.82 -9.90
N ALA A 427 34.32 19.80 -10.94
CA ALA A 427 33.88 19.49 -12.29
C ALA A 427 33.38 18.03 -12.39
N ALA A 428 34.03 17.07 -11.73
CA ALA A 428 33.59 15.69 -11.67
C ALA A 428 32.27 15.52 -10.92
N LEU A 429 32.07 16.27 -9.82
CA LEU A 429 30.82 16.29 -9.07
C LEU A 429 29.67 16.88 -9.89
N ASN A 430 29.91 17.96 -10.64
CA ASN A 430 28.90 18.51 -11.54
C ASN A 430 28.53 17.51 -12.65
N GLY A 431 29.52 16.85 -13.25
CA GLY A 431 29.25 15.81 -14.25
C GLY A 431 28.46 14.62 -13.68
N ALA A 432 28.73 14.24 -12.44
CA ALA A 432 27.95 13.18 -11.76
C ALA A 432 26.50 13.63 -11.46
N ALA A 433 26.31 14.90 -11.06
CA ALA A 433 24.98 15.47 -10.84
C ALA A 433 24.16 15.56 -12.13
N ASP A 434 24.81 15.93 -13.23
CA ASP A 434 24.17 15.94 -14.55
C ASP A 434 23.79 14.53 -15.01
N ALA A 435 24.65 13.52 -14.76
CA ALA A 435 24.34 12.12 -15.07
C ALA A 435 23.17 11.60 -14.26
N VAL A 436 23.13 11.88 -12.95
CA VAL A 436 21.98 11.51 -12.08
C VAL A 436 20.69 12.20 -12.54
N SER A 437 20.78 13.47 -12.96
CA SER A 437 19.61 14.20 -13.48
C SER A 437 19.12 13.65 -14.81
N ALA A 438 20.02 13.16 -15.65
CA ALA A 438 19.66 12.50 -16.92
C ALA A 438 19.01 11.13 -16.66
N GLU A 439 19.55 10.34 -15.71
CA GLU A 439 18.99 9.06 -15.32
C GLU A 439 17.59 9.20 -14.70
N ALA A 440 17.42 10.25 -13.85
CA ALA A 440 16.10 10.55 -13.27
C ALA A 440 15.06 10.89 -14.34
N ARG A 441 15.41 11.68 -15.34
CA ARG A 441 14.51 11.97 -16.49
C ARG A 441 14.19 10.72 -17.30
N SER A 442 15.21 9.88 -17.55
CA SER A 442 14.99 8.60 -18.23
C SER A 442 14.07 7.67 -17.44
N ALA A 443 14.17 7.66 -16.10
CA ALA A 443 13.26 6.93 -15.23
C ALA A 443 11.84 7.49 -15.30
N GLU A 444 11.66 8.81 -15.30
CA GLU A 444 10.35 9.46 -15.45
C GLU A 444 9.70 9.10 -16.80
N GLU A 445 10.46 9.12 -17.89
CA GLU A 445 9.98 8.73 -19.23
C GLU A 445 9.54 7.25 -19.26
N ARG A 446 10.30 6.36 -18.62
CA ARG A 446 9.94 4.93 -18.53
C ARG A 446 8.70 4.71 -17.67
N VAL A 447 8.53 5.45 -16.59
CA VAL A 447 7.32 5.40 -15.76
C VAL A 447 6.11 5.93 -16.54
N ALA A 448 6.27 7.01 -17.29
CA ALA A 448 5.21 7.55 -18.15
C ALA A 448 4.79 6.54 -19.23
N ALA A 449 5.76 5.92 -19.92
CA ALA A 449 5.50 4.88 -20.91
C ALA A 449 4.83 3.63 -20.30
N ALA A 450 5.24 3.25 -19.09
CA ALA A 450 4.58 2.14 -18.36
C ALA A 450 3.13 2.47 -18.01
N SER A 451 2.86 3.71 -17.59
CA SER A 451 1.51 4.18 -17.29
C SER A 451 0.61 4.21 -18.55
N GLU A 452 1.17 4.60 -19.68
CA GLU A 452 0.47 4.58 -20.96
C GLU A 452 0.14 3.13 -21.40
N ASN A 453 1.10 2.21 -21.24
CA ASN A 453 0.89 0.79 -21.53
C ASN A 453 -0.19 0.17 -20.64
N VAL A 454 -0.21 0.52 -19.34
CA VAL A 454 -1.26 0.07 -18.41
C VAL A 454 -2.62 0.61 -18.84
N SER A 455 -2.69 1.88 -19.24
CA SER A 455 -3.94 2.49 -19.73
C SER A 455 -4.42 1.85 -21.04
N ALA A 456 -3.50 1.54 -21.95
CA ALA A 456 -3.82 0.83 -23.19
C ALA A 456 -4.30 -0.61 -22.93
N ALA A 457 -3.67 -1.30 -21.97
CA ALA A 457 -4.12 -2.63 -21.55
C ALA A 457 -5.51 -2.62 -20.92
N ALA A 458 -5.80 -1.60 -20.08
CA ALA A 458 -7.12 -1.41 -19.49
C ALA A 458 -8.19 -1.16 -20.57
N ALA A 459 -7.90 -0.30 -21.54
CA ALA A 459 -8.81 -0.03 -22.67
C ALA A 459 -9.05 -1.29 -23.52
N SER A 460 -8.00 -2.09 -23.76
CA SER A 460 -8.12 -3.36 -24.49
C SER A 460 -8.94 -4.40 -23.72
N ALA A 461 -8.84 -4.41 -22.39
CA ALA A 461 -9.65 -5.27 -21.54
C ALA A 461 -11.14 -4.85 -21.54
N GLU A 462 -11.42 -3.54 -21.57
CA GLU A 462 -12.79 -3.03 -21.70
C GLU A 462 -13.38 -3.37 -23.08
N GLU A 463 -12.60 -3.25 -24.14
CA GLU A 463 -13.02 -3.61 -25.51
C GLU A 463 -13.28 -5.12 -25.63
N LEU A 464 -12.41 -5.96 -25.03
CA LEU A 464 -12.63 -7.40 -24.93
C LEU A 464 -13.91 -7.74 -24.15
N THR A 465 -14.16 -7.05 -23.05
CA THR A 465 -15.37 -7.23 -22.26
C THR A 465 -16.62 -6.83 -23.05
N GLY A 466 -16.55 -5.74 -23.82
CA GLY A 466 -17.60 -5.31 -24.74
C GLY A 466 -17.85 -6.32 -25.88
N SER A 467 -16.77 -6.87 -26.43
CA SER A 467 -16.84 -7.89 -27.48
C SER A 467 -17.46 -9.21 -27.00
N ILE A 468 -17.10 -9.63 -25.77
CA ILE A 468 -17.68 -10.81 -25.12
C ILE A 468 -19.19 -10.58 -24.86
N GLY A 469 -19.56 -9.37 -24.42
CA GLY A 469 -20.97 -8.99 -24.23
C GLY A 469 -21.77 -9.10 -25.54
N SER A 470 -21.22 -8.63 -26.65
CA SER A 470 -21.90 -8.70 -27.96
C SER A 470 -21.99 -10.11 -28.54
N ILE A 471 -21.06 -11.02 -28.16
CA ILE A 471 -21.10 -12.44 -28.54
C ILE A 471 -22.16 -13.20 -27.70
N ALA A 472 -22.38 -12.76 -26.46
CA ALA A 472 -23.40 -13.37 -25.60
C ALA A 472 -24.85 -13.00 -25.99
N GLU A 473 -25.02 -11.94 -26.79
CA GLU A 473 -26.33 -11.53 -27.32
C GLU A 473 -26.64 -12.14 -28.72
N GLN A 474 -25.69 -12.82 -29.37
CA GLN A 474 -25.92 -13.63 -30.57
C GLN A 474 -26.08 -15.13 -30.22
#